data_48c706e32dab6e43055a848f59dd9ab9
#
_entry.id   48c706e32dab6e43055a848f59dd9ab9
#
_cell.length_a   1.000
_cell.length_b   1.000
_cell.length_c   1.000
_cell.angle_alpha   90.00
_cell.angle_beta   90.00
_cell.angle_gamma   90.00
#
_symmetry.space_group_name_H-M   'P 1'
#
loop_
_entity.id
_entity.type
_entity.pdbx_description
1 polymer ?
#
loop_
_entity_poly.entity_id
_entity_poly.type
_entity_poly.pdbx_seq_one_letter_code
_entity_poly.pdbx_strand_id
1 'polypeptide(L)'
;MIKVLIVEDEIPAQLTLRRLIERCCPDSHIVEMLTSVKSTIKWLEENPEGADVIFMDVELSDGVCFDIFDKVEINANVIITTAYENYAINAFKRDTRDYLLKPIDEKELSRAWERCRERIEAKSAPNIEALLDMVRQKSASDKSFKKRFIVKAGDKIVIIPVEEIAYCYS
;
A
#
# COMPACT_ATOMS: atom_id res chain seq x y z
N MET A 1 11.05 0.44 6.92
CA MET A 1 11.10 -0.91 6.32
C MET A 1 9.69 -1.36 6.06
N ILE A 2 9.41 -1.87 4.87
CA ILE A 2 8.09 -2.34 4.43
C ILE A 2 7.89 -3.77 4.91
N LYS A 3 6.82 -4.01 5.67
CA LYS A 3 6.49 -5.32 6.23
C LYS A 3 5.88 -6.22 5.16
N VAL A 4 6.46 -7.40 4.96
CA VAL A 4 6.07 -8.36 3.94
C VAL A 4 5.57 -9.65 4.56
N LEU A 5 4.37 -10.08 4.17
CA LEU A 5 3.83 -11.41 4.43
C LEU A 5 3.95 -12.27 3.18
N ILE A 6 4.38 -13.52 3.33
CA ILE A 6 4.38 -14.52 2.25
C ILE A 6 3.36 -15.60 2.58
N VAL A 7 2.47 -15.90 1.62
CA VAL A 7 1.47 -16.97 1.70
C VAL A 7 1.68 -17.92 0.54
N GLU A 8 2.25 -19.08 0.84
CA GLU A 8 2.68 -20.09 -0.14
C GLU A 8 2.77 -21.45 0.57
N ASP A 9 2.08 -22.47 0.11
CA ASP A 9 2.05 -23.75 0.77
C ASP A 9 3.21 -24.67 0.37
N GLU A 10 3.81 -24.45 -0.80
CA GLU A 10 4.99 -25.18 -1.23
C GLU A 10 6.27 -24.57 -0.63
N ILE A 11 6.88 -25.25 0.35
CA ILE A 11 8.10 -24.76 1.03
C ILE A 11 9.24 -24.41 0.06
N PRO A 12 9.55 -25.17 -1.01
CA PRO A 12 10.58 -24.76 -1.97
C PRO A 12 10.25 -23.45 -2.71
N ALA A 13 8.98 -23.26 -3.10
CA ALA A 13 8.51 -22.03 -3.74
C ALA A 13 8.57 -20.84 -2.77
N GLN A 14 8.13 -21.04 -1.54
CA GLN A 14 8.19 -20.06 -0.46
C GLN A 14 9.62 -19.57 -0.21
N LEU A 15 10.58 -20.49 -0.10
CA LEU A 15 12.00 -20.15 0.11
C LEU A 15 12.61 -19.47 -1.11
N THR A 16 12.18 -19.83 -2.31
CA THR A 16 12.63 -19.19 -3.54
C THR A 16 12.13 -17.75 -3.61
N LEU A 17 10.84 -17.54 -3.35
CA LEU A 17 10.23 -16.21 -3.31
C LEU A 17 10.88 -15.33 -2.21
N ARG A 18 11.12 -15.89 -1.03
CA ARG A 18 11.84 -15.19 0.03
C ARG A 18 13.19 -14.65 -0.45
N ARG A 19 14.02 -15.50 -1.08
CA ARG A 19 15.34 -15.10 -1.59
C ARG A 19 15.25 -14.03 -2.67
N LEU A 20 14.24 -14.11 -3.54
CA LEU A 20 13.98 -13.11 -4.55
C LEU A 20 13.63 -11.76 -3.92
N ILE A 21 12.75 -11.75 -2.93
CA ILE A 21 12.36 -10.53 -2.20
C ILE A 21 13.57 -9.92 -1.49
N GLU A 22 14.35 -10.71 -0.74
CA GLU A 22 15.55 -10.26 -0.03
C GLU A 22 16.58 -9.63 -0.99
N ARG A 23 16.65 -10.09 -2.24
CA ARG A 23 17.57 -9.58 -3.26
C ARG A 23 17.03 -8.35 -4.00
N CYS A 24 15.76 -8.36 -4.37
CA CYS A 24 15.16 -7.34 -5.23
C CYS A 24 14.50 -6.19 -4.46
N CYS A 25 14.23 -6.38 -3.16
CA CYS A 25 13.47 -5.45 -2.33
C CYS A 25 14.25 -5.14 -1.03
N PRO A 26 15.34 -4.35 -1.09
CA PRO A 26 16.26 -4.17 0.03
C PRO A 26 15.66 -3.45 1.25
N ASP A 27 14.57 -2.74 1.08
CA ASP A 27 13.79 -2.05 2.11
C ASP A 27 12.66 -2.90 2.70
N SER A 28 12.55 -4.17 2.29
CA SER A 28 11.57 -5.13 2.80
C SER A 28 12.01 -5.78 4.10
N HIS A 29 11.02 -6.19 4.90
CA HIS A 29 11.18 -7.03 6.08
C HIS A 29 10.08 -8.10 6.09
N ILE A 30 10.45 -9.37 5.93
CA ILE A 30 9.50 -10.48 5.97
C ILE A 30 9.12 -10.72 7.42
N VAL A 31 7.85 -10.45 7.74
CA VAL A 31 7.29 -10.57 9.09
C VAL A 31 6.79 -11.96 9.40
N GLU A 32 6.25 -12.66 8.39
CA GLU A 32 5.74 -14.03 8.55
C GLU A 32 5.68 -14.75 7.20
N MET A 33 5.67 -16.10 7.25
CA MET A 33 5.48 -16.98 6.09
C MET A 33 4.43 -18.03 6.44
N LEU A 34 3.29 -18.02 5.74
CA LEU A 34 2.13 -18.84 6.00
C LEU A 34 1.89 -19.81 4.85
N THR A 35 1.23 -20.94 5.14
CA THR A 35 1.09 -22.03 4.18
C THR A 35 -0.36 -22.43 3.87
N SER A 36 -1.35 -21.69 4.40
CA SER A 36 -2.75 -22.06 4.24
C SER A 36 -3.71 -20.87 4.33
N VAL A 37 -4.89 -21.00 3.73
CA VAL A 37 -5.99 -20.03 3.86
C VAL A 37 -6.31 -19.80 5.33
N LYS A 38 -6.47 -20.87 6.10
CA LYS A 38 -6.86 -20.81 7.51
C LYS A 38 -5.84 -20.08 8.37
N SER A 39 -4.54 -20.38 8.20
CA SER A 39 -3.48 -19.70 8.95
C SER A 39 -3.39 -18.23 8.59
N THR A 40 -3.63 -17.88 7.31
CA THR A 40 -3.58 -16.50 6.82
C THR A 40 -4.73 -15.68 7.39
N ILE A 41 -5.96 -16.20 7.38
CA ILE A 41 -7.11 -15.52 7.97
C ILE A 41 -6.85 -15.24 9.44
N LYS A 42 -6.45 -16.27 10.22
CA LYS A 42 -6.16 -16.11 11.64
C LYS A 42 -5.09 -15.05 11.88
N TRP A 43 -4.00 -15.08 11.12
CA TRP A 43 -2.92 -14.12 11.29
C TRP A 43 -3.34 -12.69 10.98
N LEU A 44 -4.14 -12.48 9.91
CA LEU A 44 -4.65 -11.15 9.53
C LEU A 44 -5.65 -10.59 10.56
N GLU A 45 -6.49 -11.45 11.15
CA GLU A 45 -7.40 -11.05 12.24
C GLU A 45 -6.62 -10.62 13.49
N GLU A 46 -5.55 -11.33 13.84
CA GLU A 46 -4.69 -11.00 14.99
C GLU A 46 -3.76 -9.80 14.71
N ASN A 47 -3.46 -9.52 13.44
CA ASN A 47 -2.51 -8.48 13.01
C ASN A 47 -3.09 -7.62 11.86
N PRO A 48 -4.10 -6.78 12.07
CA PRO A 48 -4.80 -6.04 11.00
C PRO A 48 -3.88 -5.09 10.20
N GLU A 49 -2.79 -4.61 10.81
CA GLU A 49 -1.76 -3.78 10.18
C GLU A 49 -0.37 -4.44 10.24
N GLY A 50 -0.36 -5.77 10.29
CA GLY A 50 0.85 -6.58 10.42
C GLY A 50 1.72 -6.60 9.17
N ALA A 51 1.14 -6.36 7.99
CA ALA A 51 1.83 -6.34 6.70
C ALA A 51 1.44 -5.12 5.87
N ASP A 52 2.41 -4.60 5.10
CA ASP A 52 2.21 -3.53 4.11
C ASP A 52 2.04 -4.11 2.71
N VAL A 53 2.70 -5.26 2.45
CA VAL A 53 2.63 -6.02 1.19
C VAL A 53 2.46 -7.51 1.52
N ILE A 54 1.57 -8.17 0.79
CA ILE A 54 1.34 -9.62 0.89
C ILE A 54 1.61 -10.25 -0.47
N PHE A 55 2.57 -11.16 -0.55
CA PHE A 55 2.71 -12.07 -1.68
C PHE A 55 1.87 -13.32 -1.39
N MET A 56 0.95 -13.65 -2.28
CA MET A 56 -0.07 -14.64 -2.02
C MET A 56 -0.26 -15.57 -3.22
N ASP A 57 0.00 -16.87 -3.03
CA ASP A 57 -0.35 -17.86 -4.06
C ASP A 57 -1.88 -17.98 -4.17
N VAL A 58 -2.33 -18.26 -5.39
CA VAL A 58 -3.75 -18.51 -5.67
C VAL A 58 -4.21 -19.82 -5.07
N GLU A 59 -3.46 -20.88 -5.30
CA GLU A 59 -3.80 -22.23 -4.84
C GLU A 59 -3.01 -22.56 -3.57
N LEU A 60 -3.72 -22.82 -2.49
CA LEU A 60 -3.17 -23.24 -1.21
C LEU A 60 -3.74 -24.61 -0.85
N SER A 61 -3.04 -25.36 -0.01
CA SER A 61 -3.38 -26.75 0.34
C SER A 61 -4.80 -26.94 0.91
N ASP A 62 -5.41 -25.88 1.44
CA ASP A 62 -6.73 -25.91 2.08
C ASP A 62 -7.78 -25.01 1.37
N GLY A 63 -7.48 -24.47 0.17
CA GLY A 63 -8.42 -23.66 -0.61
C GLY A 63 -7.74 -22.68 -1.56
N VAL A 64 -8.48 -21.68 -2.02
CA VAL A 64 -7.97 -20.61 -2.89
C VAL A 64 -7.81 -19.32 -2.09
N CYS A 65 -6.82 -18.52 -2.45
CA CYS A 65 -6.54 -17.27 -1.75
C CYS A 65 -7.75 -16.31 -1.73
N PHE A 66 -8.64 -16.41 -2.72
CA PHE A 66 -9.84 -15.58 -2.81
C PHE A 66 -10.82 -15.79 -1.64
N ASP A 67 -10.78 -16.96 -0.99
CA ASP A 67 -11.57 -17.24 0.22
C ASP A 67 -11.14 -16.37 1.41
N ILE A 68 -9.88 -15.88 1.40
CA ILE A 68 -9.36 -14.98 2.44
C ILE A 68 -10.05 -13.62 2.34
N PHE A 69 -10.16 -13.05 1.13
CA PHE A 69 -10.79 -11.75 0.90
C PHE A 69 -12.28 -11.72 1.28
N ASP A 70 -12.95 -12.89 1.24
CA ASP A 70 -14.35 -13.00 1.63
C ASP A 70 -14.56 -13.05 3.15
N LYS A 71 -13.49 -13.29 3.92
CA LYS A 71 -13.55 -13.51 5.37
C LYS A 71 -12.87 -12.44 6.21
N VAL A 72 -11.86 -11.76 5.66
CA VAL A 72 -11.11 -10.74 6.38
C VAL A 72 -10.81 -9.55 5.47
N GLU A 73 -10.92 -8.35 6.02
CA GLU A 73 -10.52 -7.13 5.32
C GLU A 73 -8.98 -7.03 5.26
N ILE A 74 -8.44 -6.82 4.06
CA ILE A 74 -7.00 -6.73 3.83
C ILE A 74 -6.64 -5.29 3.48
N ASN A 75 -5.96 -4.61 4.38
CA ASN A 75 -5.48 -3.24 4.18
C ASN A 75 -4.13 -3.15 3.47
N ALA A 76 -3.44 -4.26 3.32
CA ALA A 76 -2.14 -4.38 2.65
C ALA A 76 -2.26 -4.36 1.11
N ASN A 77 -1.17 -4.06 0.41
CA ASN A 77 -1.08 -4.27 -1.03
C ASN A 77 -0.87 -5.76 -1.31
N VAL A 78 -1.78 -6.39 -2.05
CA VAL A 78 -1.68 -7.81 -2.38
C VAL A 78 -1.09 -7.99 -3.78
N ILE A 79 -0.02 -8.78 -3.87
CA ILE A 79 0.61 -9.26 -5.10
C ILE A 79 0.31 -10.75 -5.19
N ILE A 80 -0.49 -11.12 -6.17
CA ILE A 80 -0.82 -12.54 -6.43
C ILE A 80 0.36 -13.21 -7.13
N THR A 81 0.73 -14.41 -6.67
CA THR A 81 1.69 -15.28 -7.33
C THR A 81 0.99 -16.59 -7.72
N THR A 82 1.22 -17.09 -8.93
CA THR A 82 0.61 -18.37 -9.37
C THR A 82 1.30 -18.97 -10.58
N ALA A 83 1.13 -20.27 -10.78
CA ALA A 83 1.55 -20.96 -12.00
C ALA A 83 0.55 -20.83 -13.16
N TYR A 84 -0.63 -20.26 -12.94
CA TYR A 84 -1.73 -20.29 -13.91
C TYR A 84 -2.10 -18.90 -14.42
N GLU A 85 -1.99 -18.68 -15.74
CA GLU A 85 -2.35 -17.41 -16.40
C GLU A 85 -3.84 -17.04 -16.26
N ASN A 86 -4.73 -18.04 -16.17
CA ASN A 86 -6.18 -17.85 -16.16
C ASN A 86 -6.71 -17.13 -14.90
N TYR A 87 -5.96 -17.12 -13.80
CA TYR A 87 -6.36 -16.45 -12.57
C TYR A 87 -6.13 -14.94 -12.58
N ALA A 88 -5.34 -14.42 -13.54
CA ALA A 88 -5.09 -12.99 -13.68
C ALA A 88 -6.39 -12.17 -13.76
N ILE A 89 -7.40 -12.68 -14.50
CA ILE A 89 -8.70 -12.01 -14.70
C ILE A 89 -9.48 -11.89 -13.37
N ASN A 90 -9.39 -12.89 -12.50
CA ASN A 90 -10.07 -12.87 -11.20
C ASN A 90 -9.34 -12.01 -10.17
N ALA A 91 -8.02 -11.94 -10.25
CA ALA A 91 -7.20 -11.08 -9.41
C ALA A 91 -7.56 -9.59 -9.61
N PHE A 92 -7.73 -9.14 -10.84
CA PHE A 92 -8.13 -7.75 -11.16
C PHE A 92 -9.53 -7.36 -10.64
N LYS A 93 -10.42 -8.32 -10.40
CA LYS A 93 -11.78 -8.05 -9.88
C LYS A 93 -11.84 -7.82 -8.38
N ARG A 94 -10.78 -8.15 -7.61
CA ARG A 94 -10.78 -8.16 -6.14
C ARG A 94 -9.74 -7.22 -5.51
N ASP A 95 -9.46 -6.07 -6.13
CA ASP A 95 -8.52 -5.06 -5.60
C ASP A 95 -7.08 -5.57 -5.40
N THR A 96 -6.70 -6.69 -6.04
CA THR A 96 -5.30 -7.10 -6.05
C THR A 96 -4.48 -6.11 -6.86
N ARG A 97 -3.30 -5.76 -6.36
CA ARG A 97 -2.52 -4.65 -6.91
C ARG A 97 -1.61 -5.08 -8.05
N ASP A 98 -1.20 -6.35 -8.02
CA ASP A 98 -0.29 -6.91 -9.00
C ASP A 98 -0.44 -8.42 -9.11
N TYR A 99 0.14 -8.97 -10.18
CA TYR A 99 0.09 -10.38 -10.50
C TYR A 99 1.45 -10.81 -11.05
N LEU A 100 2.02 -11.89 -10.50
CA LEU A 100 3.29 -12.47 -10.93
C LEU A 100 3.10 -13.94 -11.31
N LEU A 101 3.52 -14.30 -12.50
CA LEU A 101 3.47 -15.68 -12.96
C LEU A 101 4.72 -16.44 -12.49
N LYS A 102 4.56 -17.65 -12.00
CA LYS A 102 5.67 -18.56 -11.68
C LYS A 102 6.21 -19.23 -12.96
N PRO A 103 7.53 -19.34 -13.15
CA PRO A 103 8.60 -18.87 -12.26
C PRO A 103 8.73 -17.35 -12.26
N ILE A 104 8.80 -16.75 -11.06
CA ILE A 104 8.79 -15.31 -10.90
C ILE A 104 10.08 -14.69 -11.46
N ASP A 105 9.92 -13.77 -12.41
CA ASP A 105 11.02 -12.99 -12.99
C ASP A 105 11.40 -11.83 -12.06
N GLU A 106 12.70 -11.60 -11.89
CA GLU A 106 13.23 -10.56 -11.01
C GLU A 106 12.80 -9.15 -11.41
N LYS A 107 12.71 -8.88 -12.72
CA LYS A 107 12.32 -7.55 -13.22
C LYS A 107 10.83 -7.30 -12.99
N GLU A 108 10.00 -8.34 -13.14
CA GLU A 108 8.57 -8.24 -12.87
C GLU A 108 8.31 -8.05 -11.37
N LEU A 109 9.03 -8.79 -10.51
CA LEU A 109 8.98 -8.61 -9.06
C LEU A 109 9.38 -7.18 -8.66
N SER A 110 10.51 -6.69 -9.19
CA SER A 110 10.98 -5.33 -8.89
C SER A 110 9.97 -4.27 -9.32
N ARG A 111 9.33 -4.42 -10.49
CA ARG A 111 8.29 -3.49 -10.96
C ARG A 111 7.04 -3.51 -10.07
N ALA A 112 6.60 -4.70 -9.66
CA ALA A 112 5.47 -4.85 -8.75
C ALA A 112 5.77 -4.23 -7.38
N TRP A 113 6.99 -4.44 -6.89
CA TRP A 113 7.47 -3.85 -5.64
C TRP A 113 7.48 -2.33 -5.67
N GLU A 114 8.06 -1.72 -6.73
CA GLU A 114 8.09 -0.26 -6.89
C GLU A 114 6.67 0.33 -6.86
N ARG A 115 5.71 -0.27 -7.57
CA ARG A 115 4.31 0.17 -7.54
C ARG A 115 3.69 0.09 -6.14
N CYS A 116 4.02 -0.93 -5.35
CA CYS A 116 3.57 -1.03 -3.96
C CYS A 116 4.21 0.04 -3.09
N ARG A 117 5.52 0.26 -3.25
CA ARG A 117 6.28 1.27 -2.51
C ARG A 117 5.72 2.68 -2.73
N GLU A 118 5.53 3.08 -3.98
CA GLU A 118 4.93 4.37 -4.33
C GLU A 118 3.58 4.59 -3.66
N ARG A 119 2.74 3.55 -3.58
CA ARG A 119 1.44 3.63 -2.92
C ARG A 119 1.53 3.74 -1.40
N ILE A 120 2.46 3.01 -0.78
CA ILE A 120 2.72 3.09 0.66
C ILE A 120 3.19 4.50 1.01
N GLU A 121 4.12 5.05 0.23
CA GLU A 121 4.62 6.42 0.39
C GLU A 121 3.50 7.45 0.21
N ALA A 122 2.65 7.29 -0.80
CA ALA A 122 1.50 8.17 -1.04
C ALA A 122 0.46 8.11 0.09
N LYS A 123 0.21 6.94 0.69
CA LYS A 123 -0.66 6.81 1.88
C LYS A 123 -0.04 7.44 3.13
N SER A 124 1.28 7.42 3.24
CA SER A 124 2.03 7.97 4.38
C SER A 124 2.27 9.48 4.24
N ALA A 125 2.09 10.05 3.05
CA ALA A 125 2.18 11.49 2.84
C ALA A 125 1.11 12.21 3.68
N PRO A 126 1.48 13.23 4.46
CA PRO A 126 0.51 13.96 5.26
C PRO A 126 -0.57 14.52 4.33
N ASN A 127 -1.82 14.23 4.64
CA ASN A 127 -2.95 14.80 3.90
C ASN A 127 -2.94 16.33 4.10
N ILE A 128 -2.35 17.02 3.15
CA ILE A 128 -2.18 18.50 3.17
C ILE A 128 -3.56 19.16 3.28
N GLU A 129 -4.62 18.56 2.70
CA GLU A 129 -5.99 19.07 2.84
C GLU A 129 -6.49 18.98 4.28
N ALA A 130 -6.25 17.87 4.99
CA ALA A 130 -6.60 17.73 6.40
C ALA A 130 -5.81 18.68 7.30
N LEU A 131 -4.54 18.92 6.99
CA LEU A 131 -3.73 19.94 7.68
C LEU A 131 -4.24 21.36 7.41
N LEU A 132 -4.63 21.66 6.17
CA LEU A 132 -5.21 22.95 5.80
C LEU A 132 -6.57 23.16 6.47
N ASP A 133 -7.38 22.13 6.60
CA ASP A 133 -8.67 22.21 7.30
C ASP A 133 -8.49 22.36 8.81
N MET A 134 -7.50 21.73 9.44
CA MET A 134 -7.15 21.98 10.85
C MET A 134 -6.68 23.41 11.08
N VAL A 135 -5.90 23.96 10.15
CA VAL A 135 -5.46 25.37 10.22
C VAL A 135 -6.65 26.32 10.00
N ARG A 136 -7.57 25.99 9.08
CA ARG A 136 -8.81 26.76 8.85
C ARG A 136 -9.73 26.73 10.05
N GLN A 137 -9.91 25.61 10.72
CA GLN A 137 -10.75 25.46 11.92
C GLN A 137 -10.16 26.24 13.13
N LYS A 138 -8.83 26.23 13.32
CA LYS A 138 -8.19 27.06 14.35
C LYS A 138 -8.31 28.55 14.08
N SER A 139 -8.37 28.96 12.82
CA SER A 139 -8.55 30.36 12.45
C SER A 139 -9.98 30.87 12.59
N ALA A 140 -10.98 29.97 12.71
CA ALA A 140 -12.38 30.33 12.87
C ALA A 140 -12.78 30.66 14.35
N SER A 141 -11.95 30.26 15.33
CA SER A 141 -12.20 30.53 16.76
C SER A 141 -11.60 31.84 17.27
N ASP A 142 -10.73 32.48 16.47
CA ASP A 142 -10.12 33.75 16.84
C ASP A 142 -10.59 34.85 15.87
N LYS A 143 -11.40 35.78 16.36
CA LYS A 143 -11.87 36.95 15.61
C LYS A 143 -10.76 37.98 15.33
N SER A 144 -9.52 37.54 15.14
CA SER A 144 -8.44 38.39 14.68
C SER A 144 -8.34 38.32 13.14
N PHE A 145 -8.33 39.50 12.48
CA PHE A 145 -8.20 39.63 11.04
C PHE A 145 -7.07 38.76 10.47
N LYS A 146 -7.36 38.02 9.37
CA LYS A 146 -6.36 37.19 8.68
C LYS A 146 -5.12 38.04 8.33
N LYS A 147 -3.99 37.70 8.96
CA LYS A 147 -2.72 38.41 8.74
C LYS A 147 -1.90 37.83 7.59
N ARG A 148 -2.33 36.71 7.00
CA ARG A 148 -1.60 36.01 5.92
C ARG A 148 -2.56 35.25 5.01
N PHE A 149 -2.26 35.25 3.71
CA PHE A 149 -2.94 34.43 2.71
C PHE A 149 -1.98 33.35 2.20
N ILE A 150 -2.53 32.16 1.94
CA ILE A 150 -1.81 31.04 1.34
C ILE A 150 -2.30 30.92 -0.10
N VAL A 151 -1.40 31.11 -1.06
CA VAL A 151 -1.72 31.08 -2.49
C VAL A 151 -0.91 29.97 -3.16
N LYS A 152 -1.56 29.17 -4.02
CA LYS A 152 -0.89 28.19 -4.85
C LYS A 152 -0.47 28.83 -6.16
N ALA A 153 0.85 28.90 -6.41
CA ALA A 153 1.44 29.39 -7.65
C ALA A 153 2.18 28.22 -8.34
N GLY A 154 1.49 27.52 -9.26
CA GLY A 154 1.98 26.29 -9.87
C GLY A 154 2.09 25.17 -8.82
N ASP A 155 3.26 24.54 -8.71
CA ASP A 155 3.54 23.48 -7.73
C ASP A 155 4.09 23.98 -6.39
N LYS A 156 4.15 25.31 -6.19
CA LYS A 156 4.66 25.93 -4.97
C LYS A 156 3.55 26.60 -4.17
N ILE A 157 3.63 26.47 -2.85
CA ILE A 157 2.77 27.19 -1.90
C ILE A 157 3.51 28.44 -1.44
N VAL A 158 2.89 29.59 -1.59
CA VAL A 158 3.44 30.88 -1.16
C VAL A 158 2.55 31.48 -0.08
N ILE A 159 3.14 31.85 1.04
CA ILE A 159 2.46 32.57 2.12
C ILE A 159 2.70 34.07 1.92
N ILE A 160 1.61 34.80 1.69
CA ILE A 160 1.65 36.24 1.49
C ILE A 160 1.08 36.97 2.69
N PRO A 161 1.85 37.81 3.40
CA PRO A 161 1.32 38.65 4.46
C PRO A 161 0.30 39.65 3.87
N VAL A 162 -0.76 39.98 4.63
CA VAL A 162 -1.81 40.93 4.17
C VAL A 162 -1.22 42.30 3.78
N GLU A 163 -0.15 42.67 4.43
CA GLU A 163 0.55 43.93 4.20
C GLU A 163 1.20 44.04 2.79
N GLU A 164 1.44 42.91 2.13
CA GLU A 164 2.03 42.81 0.79
C GLU A 164 0.98 42.69 -0.33
N ILE A 165 -0.32 42.68 0.02
CA ILE A 165 -1.40 42.58 -0.98
C ILE A 165 -1.86 43.95 -1.40
N ALA A 166 -1.47 44.36 -2.60
CA ALA A 166 -1.84 45.67 -3.14
C ALA A 166 -3.27 45.71 -3.70
N TYR A 167 -3.79 44.58 -4.25
CA TYR A 167 -5.12 44.50 -4.85
C TYR A 167 -5.71 43.07 -4.71
N CYS A 168 -7.01 42.97 -4.35
CA CYS A 168 -7.83 41.76 -4.47
C CYS A 168 -8.97 42.04 -5.45
N TYR A 169 -9.09 41.21 -6.51
CA TYR A 169 -10.28 41.18 -7.38
C TYR A 169 -11.12 39.95 -7.04
N SER A 170 -12.42 40.12 -6.97
CA SER A 170 -13.42 39.08 -6.81
C SER A 170 -13.91 38.56 -8.16
#